data_12076c2b0992e4e2a8f12c0b1758ca17
#
_entry.id   12076c2b0992e4e2a8f12c0b1758ca17
#
_cell.length_a   1.000
_cell.length_b   1.000
_cell.length_c   1.000
_cell.angle_alpha   90.00
_cell.angle_beta   90.00
_cell.angle_gamma   90.00
#
_symmetry.space_group_name_H-M   'P 1'
#
loop_
_entity.id
_entity.type
_entity.pdbx_description
1 polymer ?
#
loop_
_entity_poly.entity_id
_entity_poly.type
_entity_poly.pdbx_seq_one_letter_code
_entity_poly.pdbx_strand_id
1 'polypeptide(L)'
;MFVLSERCKALRGDAVNEKNFAAKICAQHAFWSKWGKVTLDPSKYSNITLNAAGTASVMRNAAPVIADGELIVGYNFGDGAHSGLTGDRGRDTEIFRRNGFTDDQIAWYYNPDNQVKGYTRLPPTENLTEKEHQLRAELTAINSAGNSSITANHSVIGYEKVLRLGFSGLLEEVNRYAVINGESDYYTALRMICEAGCVLGENYAAEAQLIGRNDIAEVCRQVPAYGARSFREAVQSLWFAHIVNTWEDDINANSLGRLDQILYPYYRHDIDSGVLTDEDACELLCCLWIKLYRDYDVQQSCVGGRAPDGSSQVNDLSYLMLDVTEALNFVRCLSVRFDSSTDKAFLRRALEVVGRVRKGIPFFFNDDVMIPALTAVGIPYEDACGYTQIGCVETVIPGKSNPHAVNSRSNLLKAVEYALADGYSMFDPKLRPGAETGNPLTFESFDMLMEAIKAQIKHIIRATANVAVSFMPNSEVNDPKPVKSLLTEGCTERGIDFN
;
A
#
# COMPACT_ATOMS: atom_id res chain seq x y z
N MET A 1 23.22 0.37 -20.76
CA MET A 1 22.98 1.34 -19.67
C MET A 1 22.03 2.40 -20.22
N PHE A 2 20.87 2.52 -19.68
CA PHE A 2 19.88 3.51 -20.11
C PHE A 2 20.32 4.93 -19.72
N VAL A 3 20.14 5.87 -20.65
CA VAL A 3 20.44 7.29 -20.44
C VAL A 3 19.12 8.05 -20.39
N LEU A 4 18.91 8.83 -19.32
CA LEU A 4 17.67 9.61 -19.15
C LEU A 4 17.48 10.57 -20.35
N SER A 5 16.30 10.52 -20.94
CA SER A 5 15.85 11.51 -21.92
C SER A 5 15.73 12.91 -21.29
N GLU A 6 15.65 13.96 -22.09
CA GLU A 6 15.44 15.32 -21.58
C GLU A 6 14.11 15.43 -20.80
N ARG A 7 13.07 14.73 -21.23
CA ARG A 7 11.81 14.60 -20.50
C ARG A 7 12.04 14.03 -19.11
N CYS A 8 12.67 12.87 -19.00
CA CYS A 8 12.92 12.20 -17.72
C CYS A 8 13.83 13.04 -16.81
N LYS A 9 14.80 13.78 -17.36
CA LYS A 9 15.63 14.72 -16.59
C LYS A 9 14.82 15.88 -16.03
N ALA A 10 13.92 16.47 -16.84
CA ALA A 10 13.06 17.56 -16.41
C ALA A 10 12.11 17.09 -15.29
N LEU A 11 11.35 16.03 -15.53
CA LEU A 11 10.42 15.46 -14.54
C LEU A 11 11.13 15.06 -13.24
N ARG A 12 12.36 14.50 -13.33
CA ARG A 12 13.17 14.21 -12.15
C ARG A 12 13.57 15.48 -11.40
N GLY A 13 13.97 16.50 -12.13
CA GLY A 13 14.35 17.82 -11.57
C GLY A 13 13.19 18.44 -10.81
N ASP A 14 12.00 18.44 -11.39
CA ASP A 14 10.79 18.96 -10.79
C ASP A 14 10.41 18.17 -9.53
N ALA A 15 10.44 16.83 -9.59
CA ALA A 15 10.14 15.99 -8.45
C ALA A 15 11.07 16.23 -7.24
N VAL A 16 12.36 16.50 -7.49
CA VAL A 16 13.34 16.77 -6.43
C VAL A 16 13.14 18.17 -5.82
N ASN A 17 12.68 19.15 -6.61
CA ASN A 17 12.58 20.54 -6.20
C ASN A 17 11.20 20.93 -5.66
N GLU A 18 10.17 20.14 -5.92
CA GLU A 18 8.80 20.49 -5.56
C GLU A 18 8.48 20.11 -4.09
N LYS A 19 8.26 21.13 -3.26
CA LYS A 19 8.00 20.95 -1.82
C LYS A 19 6.51 20.93 -1.43
N ASN A 20 5.57 21.25 -2.34
CA ASN A 20 4.17 21.52 -2.01
C ASN A 20 3.15 20.71 -2.81
N PHE A 21 3.59 19.66 -3.52
CA PHE A 21 2.71 18.90 -4.40
C PHE A 21 1.67 18.08 -3.60
N ALA A 22 2.10 17.45 -2.50
CA ALA A 22 1.25 16.68 -1.62
C ALA A 22 0.07 17.48 -1.05
N ALA A 23 0.28 18.75 -0.66
CA ALA A 23 -0.77 19.60 -0.11
C ALA A 23 -1.96 19.79 -1.06
N LYS A 24 -1.71 19.78 -2.36
CA LYS A 24 -2.70 19.96 -3.42
C LYS A 24 -3.73 18.84 -3.45
N ILE A 25 -3.24 17.62 -3.44
CA ILE A 25 -4.05 16.41 -3.56
C ILE A 25 -4.76 16.08 -2.27
N CYS A 26 -4.14 16.36 -1.13
CA CYS A 26 -4.75 16.16 0.19
C CYS A 26 -6.00 16.99 0.40
N ALA A 27 -6.04 18.24 -0.05
CA ALA A 27 -7.24 19.06 0.04
C ALA A 27 -8.40 18.44 -0.78
N GLN A 28 -8.12 17.97 -1.99
CA GLN A 28 -9.10 17.30 -2.84
C GLN A 28 -9.59 16.00 -2.18
N HIS A 29 -8.69 15.17 -1.70
CA HIS A 29 -9.03 13.92 -1.01
C HIS A 29 -9.86 14.19 0.26
N ALA A 30 -9.40 15.06 1.14
CA ALA A 30 -10.06 15.36 2.40
C ALA A 30 -11.50 15.87 2.19
N PHE A 31 -11.68 16.79 1.24
CA PHE A 31 -12.99 17.34 0.94
C PHE A 31 -13.92 16.30 0.34
N TRP A 32 -13.53 15.67 -0.76
CA TRP A 32 -14.42 14.78 -1.50
C TRP A 32 -14.68 13.47 -0.75
N SER A 33 -13.73 12.96 0.03
CA SER A 33 -13.96 11.80 0.89
C SER A 33 -15.03 12.12 1.95
N LYS A 34 -14.91 13.26 2.62
CA LYS A 34 -15.92 13.71 3.59
C LYS A 34 -17.28 13.95 2.92
N TRP A 35 -17.27 14.62 1.76
CA TRP A 35 -18.49 14.88 0.97
C TRP A 35 -19.24 13.59 0.64
N GLY A 36 -18.56 12.59 0.09
CA GLY A 36 -19.15 11.31 -0.26
C GLY A 36 -19.80 10.61 0.93
N LYS A 37 -19.14 10.59 2.08
CA LYS A 37 -19.64 9.95 3.31
C LYS A 37 -20.84 10.69 3.90
N VAL A 38 -20.81 12.02 3.96
CA VAL A 38 -21.87 12.84 4.58
C VAL A 38 -23.13 12.89 3.71
N THR A 39 -22.98 12.92 2.38
CA THR A 39 -24.12 12.99 1.44
C THR A 39 -24.85 11.66 1.25
N LEU A 40 -24.20 10.56 1.61
CA LEU A 40 -24.83 9.24 1.67
C LEU A 40 -25.42 9.05 3.07
N ASP A 41 -26.66 9.36 3.31
CA ASP A 41 -27.34 9.27 4.62
C ASP A 41 -26.72 8.20 5.59
N PRO A 42 -25.81 8.59 6.52
CA PRO A 42 -25.04 7.63 7.33
C PRO A 42 -25.91 6.78 8.26
N SER A 43 -27.18 7.16 8.46
CA SER A 43 -28.12 6.40 9.30
C SER A 43 -28.66 5.14 8.63
N LYS A 44 -28.48 5.02 7.30
CA LYS A 44 -29.04 3.93 6.48
C LYS A 44 -28.01 2.93 5.98
N TYR A 45 -26.73 3.25 6.07
CA TYR A 45 -25.69 2.48 5.43
C TYR A 45 -24.61 2.06 6.44
N SER A 46 -24.04 0.87 6.22
CA SER A 46 -22.92 0.36 7.00
C SER A 46 -21.62 1.07 6.68
N ASN A 47 -20.59 0.89 7.52
CA ASN A 47 -19.29 1.52 7.37
C ASN A 47 -18.60 1.19 6.03
N ILE A 48 -18.81 -0.03 5.50
CA ILE A 48 -18.22 -0.39 4.20
C ILE A 48 -18.79 0.45 3.07
N THR A 49 -20.10 0.68 3.06
CA THR A 49 -20.75 1.52 2.06
C THR A 49 -20.33 2.98 2.20
N LEU A 50 -20.22 3.48 3.45
CA LEU A 50 -19.74 4.84 3.71
C LEU A 50 -18.29 5.03 3.27
N ASN A 51 -17.43 4.04 3.50
CA ASN A 51 -16.04 4.09 3.06
C ASN A 51 -15.94 4.10 1.53
N ALA A 52 -16.70 3.22 0.88
CA ALA A 52 -16.80 3.20 -0.58
C ALA A 52 -17.32 4.53 -1.14
N ALA A 53 -18.35 5.12 -0.53
CA ALA A 53 -18.87 6.43 -0.95
C ALA A 53 -17.82 7.55 -0.86
N GLY A 54 -17.01 7.54 0.21
CA GLY A 54 -15.91 8.49 0.35
C GLY A 54 -14.88 8.33 -0.77
N THR A 55 -14.36 7.14 -0.98
CA THR A 55 -13.36 6.85 -2.02
C THR A 55 -13.92 7.09 -3.43
N ALA A 56 -15.14 6.62 -3.71
CA ALA A 56 -15.81 6.85 -4.99
C ALA A 56 -16.05 8.35 -5.27
N SER A 57 -16.34 9.13 -4.24
CA SER A 57 -16.50 10.59 -4.39
C SER A 57 -15.17 11.27 -4.76
N VAL A 58 -14.05 10.84 -4.19
CA VAL A 58 -12.71 11.32 -4.61
C VAL A 58 -12.45 10.98 -6.06
N MET A 59 -12.69 9.73 -6.48
CA MET A 59 -12.46 9.27 -7.86
C MET A 59 -13.28 10.05 -8.89
N ARG A 60 -14.52 10.43 -8.55
CA ARG A 60 -15.43 11.16 -9.46
C ARG A 60 -15.16 12.65 -9.51
N ASN A 61 -14.72 13.26 -8.42
CA ASN A 61 -14.76 14.72 -8.26
C ASN A 61 -13.41 15.38 -8.03
N ALA A 62 -12.37 14.64 -7.66
CA ALA A 62 -11.05 15.23 -7.51
C ALA A 62 -10.55 15.76 -8.85
N ALA A 63 -10.08 17.00 -8.86
CA ALA A 63 -9.58 17.64 -10.07
C ALA A 63 -8.38 16.85 -10.62
N PRO A 64 -8.40 16.42 -11.90
CA PRO A 64 -7.27 15.76 -12.52
C PRO A 64 -6.04 16.66 -12.49
N VAL A 65 -4.88 16.08 -12.21
CA VAL A 65 -3.60 16.77 -12.23
C VAL A 65 -2.69 16.10 -13.24
N ILE A 66 -2.31 16.85 -14.28
CA ILE A 66 -1.42 16.42 -15.36
C ILE A 66 -0.26 17.42 -15.38
N ALA A 67 0.94 16.99 -15.00
CA ALA A 67 2.11 17.83 -15.08
C ALA A 67 2.70 17.82 -16.51
N ASP A 68 3.43 18.88 -16.83
CA ASP A 68 4.07 19.01 -18.13
C ASP A 68 5.07 17.86 -18.37
N GLY A 69 5.07 17.32 -19.56
CA GLY A 69 5.95 16.22 -19.97
C GLY A 69 5.59 14.82 -19.42
N GLU A 70 4.61 14.67 -18.54
CA GLU A 70 4.23 13.34 -18.02
C GLU A 70 3.67 12.41 -19.10
N LEU A 71 4.00 11.12 -18.96
CA LEU A 71 3.41 10.04 -19.78
C LEU A 71 2.38 9.21 -18.97
N ILE A 72 2.53 9.20 -17.66
CA ILE A 72 1.64 8.54 -16.69
C ILE A 72 1.06 9.62 -15.79
N VAL A 73 -0.26 9.66 -15.66
CA VAL A 73 -0.97 10.72 -14.95
C VAL A 73 -1.67 10.22 -13.69
N GLY A 74 -2.05 11.13 -12.83
CA GLY A 74 -2.61 10.84 -11.52
C GLY A 74 -1.58 10.95 -10.41
N TYR A 75 -2.04 11.29 -9.22
CA TYR A 75 -1.18 11.47 -8.06
C TYR A 75 -1.81 10.91 -6.81
N ASN A 76 -0.98 10.30 -6.00
CA ASN A 76 -1.29 9.99 -4.63
C ASN A 76 -1.15 11.26 -3.75
N PHE A 77 -1.66 11.25 -2.53
CA PHE A 77 -1.51 12.34 -1.57
C PHE A 77 -0.40 12.11 -0.53
N GLY A 78 0.41 11.06 -0.72
CA GLY A 78 1.45 10.69 0.24
C GLY A 78 0.87 9.97 1.48
N ASP A 79 1.71 9.71 2.47
CA ASP A 79 1.24 9.18 3.75
C ASP A 79 0.48 10.24 4.54
N GLY A 80 -0.42 9.82 5.43
CA GLY A 80 -1.24 10.71 6.26
C GLY A 80 -0.44 11.71 7.11
N ALA A 81 0.85 11.42 7.37
CA ALA A 81 1.75 12.34 8.06
C ALA A 81 2.18 13.54 7.19
N HIS A 82 2.01 13.43 5.88
CA HIS A 82 2.40 14.46 4.91
C HIS A 82 1.20 15.08 4.18
N SER A 83 0.00 14.92 4.74
CA SER A 83 -1.26 15.34 4.11
C SER A 83 -1.34 16.82 3.72
N GLY A 84 -0.42 17.65 4.14
CA GLY A 84 -0.46 19.09 3.87
C GLY A 84 -1.52 19.86 4.65
N LEU A 85 -2.59 19.18 5.09
CA LEU A 85 -3.56 19.74 6.04
C LEU A 85 -3.01 19.59 7.46
N THR A 86 -3.07 20.68 8.22
CA THR A 86 -2.39 20.79 9.52
C THR A 86 -3.32 20.69 10.71
N GLY A 87 -4.65 20.69 10.46
CA GLY A 87 -5.66 20.87 11.48
C GLY A 87 -5.82 22.31 11.95
N ASP A 88 -4.94 23.23 11.54
CA ASP A 88 -5.13 24.66 11.71
C ASP A 88 -6.09 25.19 10.65
N ARG A 89 -7.30 25.57 11.09
CA ARG A 89 -8.37 26.02 10.19
C ARG A 89 -7.96 27.19 9.29
N GLY A 90 -7.16 28.12 9.78
CA GLY A 90 -6.75 29.28 8.99
C GLY A 90 -5.85 28.90 7.85
N ARG A 91 -4.81 28.11 8.15
CA ARG A 91 -3.85 27.60 7.17
C ARG A 91 -4.51 26.65 6.18
N ASP A 92 -5.33 25.73 6.66
CA ASP A 92 -6.00 24.74 5.82
C ASP A 92 -7.03 25.39 4.88
N THR A 93 -7.72 26.45 5.33
CA THR A 93 -8.61 27.25 4.48
C THR A 93 -7.87 27.83 3.28
N GLU A 94 -6.66 28.31 3.46
CA GLU A 94 -5.85 28.84 2.35
C GLU A 94 -5.42 27.70 1.39
N ILE A 95 -5.13 26.51 1.91
CA ILE A 95 -4.82 25.33 1.09
C ILE A 95 -6.06 24.94 0.25
N PHE A 96 -7.26 24.91 0.82
CA PHE A 96 -8.49 24.66 0.08
C PHE A 96 -8.72 25.68 -1.04
N ARG A 97 -8.59 26.99 -0.75
CA ARG A 97 -8.76 28.06 -1.75
C ARG A 97 -7.78 27.91 -2.93
N ARG A 98 -6.51 27.63 -2.66
CA ARG A 98 -5.48 27.38 -3.70
C ARG A 98 -5.79 26.16 -4.54
N ASN A 99 -6.60 25.24 -4.03
CA ASN A 99 -7.06 24.05 -4.75
C ASN A 99 -8.43 24.22 -5.41
N GLY A 100 -8.91 25.47 -5.53
CA GLY A 100 -10.12 25.79 -6.28
C GLY A 100 -11.42 25.61 -5.51
N PHE A 101 -11.39 25.34 -4.20
CA PHE A 101 -12.61 25.26 -3.40
C PHE A 101 -13.16 26.66 -3.09
N THR A 102 -14.47 26.79 -3.23
CA THR A 102 -15.20 28.04 -2.89
C THR A 102 -15.33 28.21 -1.39
N ASP A 103 -15.58 29.45 -0.93
CA ASP A 103 -15.79 29.71 0.51
C ASP A 103 -17.01 28.96 1.06
N ASP A 104 -18.06 28.72 0.24
CA ASP A 104 -19.22 27.91 0.63
C ASP A 104 -18.84 26.42 0.83
N GLN A 105 -18.02 25.86 -0.05
CA GLN A 105 -17.51 24.49 0.09
C GLN A 105 -16.62 24.37 1.34
N ILE A 106 -15.78 25.35 1.60
CA ILE A 106 -14.92 25.37 2.79
C ILE A 106 -15.77 25.51 4.06
N ALA A 107 -16.78 26.38 4.04
CA ALA A 107 -17.73 26.52 5.16
C ALA A 107 -18.48 25.20 5.42
N TRP A 108 -18.94 24.52 4.34
CA TRP A 108 -19.55 23.21 4.45
C TRP A 108 -18.61 22.17 5.07
N TYR A 109 -17.34 22.15 4.65
CA TYR A 109 -16.35 21.21 5.17
C TYR A 109 -16.12 21.36 6.69
N TYR A 110 -16.10 22.58 7.20
CA TYR A 110 -15.91 22.89 8.62
C TYR A 110 -17.21 22.95 9.42
N ASN A 111 -18.37 22.77 8.80
CA ASN A 111 -19.64 22.76 9.53
C ASN A 111 -19.71 21.53 10.44
N PRO A 112 -19.91 21.72 11.79
CA PRO A 112 -20.05 20.60 12.72
C PRO A 112 -21.21 19.66 12.42
N ASP A 113 -22.26 20.12 11.74
CA ASP A 113 -23.40 19.28 11.36
C ASP A 113 -23.06 18.32 10.22
N ASN A 114 -22.06 18.64 9.42
CA ASN A 114 -21.57 17.82 8.33
C ASN A 114 -20.52 16.81 8.82
N GLN A 115 -20.89 16.00 9.79
CA GLN A 115 -20.05 14.89 10.28
C GLN A 115 -20.69 13.55 9.96
N VAL A 116 -19.86 12.56 9.69
CA VAL A 116 -20.31 11.17 9.57
C VAL A 116 -20.49 10.62 10.98
N LYS A 117 -21.69 10.80 11.53
CA LYS A 117 -22.00 10.36 12.89
C LYS A 117 -21.98 8.83 12.95
N GLY A 118 -21.26 8.32 13.93
CA GLY A 118 -21.15 6.86 14.15
C GLY A 118 -20.07 6.17 13.31
N TYR A 119 -19.49 6.85 12.30
CA TYR A 119 -18.35 6.31 11.57
C TYR A 119 -17.07 6.62 12.34
N THR A 120 -16.41 5.58 12.80
CA THR A 120 -15.06 5.67 13.34
C THR A 120 -14.21 4.62 12.63
N ARG A 121 -13.07 5.03 12.09
CA ARG A 121 -12.11 4.11 11.46
C ARG A 121 -11.56 3.09 12.47
N LEU A 122 -11.35 3.55 13.69
CA LEU A 122 -10.97 2.71 14.83
C LEU A 122 -11.99 2.93 15.94
N PRO A 123 -12.29 1.94 16.77
CA PRO A 123 -13.18 2.15 17.89
C PRO A 123 -12.61 3.27 18.77
N PRO A 124 -13.43 4.28 19.14
CA PRO A 124 -13.03 5.29 20.09
C PRO A 124 -12.55 4.63 21.40
N THR A 125 -11.54 5.23 22.02
CA THR A 125 -10.96 4.65 23.24
C THR A 125 -12.00 4.44 24.34
N GLU A 126 -12.99 5.33 24.41
CA GLU A 126 -14.13 5.25 25.32
C GLU A 126 -15.09 4.07 25.07
N ASN A 127 -15.03 3.47 23.89
CA ASN A 127 -15.86 2.31 23.53
C ASN A 127 -15.18 0.96 23.81
N LEU A 128 -13.95 0.97 24.31
CA LEU A 128 -13.24 -0.25 24.68
C LEU A 128 -13.85 -0.87 25.93
N THR A 129 -13.92 -2.19 25.95
CA THR A 129 -14.30 -2.94 27.16
C THR A 129 -13.21 -2.79 28.22
N GLU A 130 -13.59 -3.01 29.48
CA GLU A 130 -12.62 -3.03 30.61
C GLU A 130 -11.47 -4.00 30.37
N LYS A 131 -11.75 -5.16 29.78
CA LYS A 131 -10.74 -6.14 29.39
C LYS A 131 -9.76 -5.60 28.35
N GLU A 132 -10.24 -4.89 27.35
CA GLU A 132 -9.39 -4.28 26.31
C GLU A 132 -8.52 -3.16 26.88
N HIS A 133 -9.07 -2.34 27.78
CA HIS A 133 -8.28 -1.36 28.52
C HIS A 133 -7.16 -2.00 29.33
N GLN A 134 -7.45 -3.10 30.05
CA GLN A 134 -6.45 -3.85 30.82
C GLN A 134 -5.36 -4.43 29.93
N LEU A 135 -5.71 -5.08 28.81
CA LEU A 135 -4.75 -5.64 27.85
C LEU A 135 -3.84 -4.56 27.27
N ARG A 136 -4.38 -3.39 26.92
CA ARG A 136 -3.58 -2.25 26.42
C ARG A 136 -2.67 -1.69 27.50
N ALA A 137 -3.15 -1.55 28.73
CA ALA A 137 -2.34 -1.07 29.84
C ALA A 137 -1.18 -2.04 30.14
N GLU A 138 -1.45 -3.35 30.14
CA GLU A 138 -0.43 -4.40 30.28
C GLU A 138 0.62 -4.31 29.18
N LEU A 139 0.20 -4.25 27.91
CA LEU A 139 1.14 -4.14 26.78
C LEU A 139 1.97 -2.85 26.87
N THR A 140 1.35 -1.74 27.29
CA THR A 140 2.05 -0.46 27.46
C THR A 140 3.12 -0.56 28.56
N ALA A 141 2.78 -1.17 29.69
CA ALA A 141 3.72 -1.38 30.78
C ALA A 141 4.90 -2.26 30.38
N ILE A 142 4.63 -3.36 29.65
CA ILE A 142 5.63 -4.33 29.18
C ILE A 142 6.55 -3.69 28.12
N ASN A 143 6.00 -2.96 27.18
CA ASN A 143 6.72 -2.49 25.99
C ASN A 143 7.24 -1.05 26.12
N SER A 144 6.79 -0.31 27.12
CA SER A 144 6.96 1.15 27.23
C SER A 144 6.42 1.94 26.04
N ALA A 145 5.71 1.28 25.13
CA ALA A 145 5.03 1.86 23.99
C ALA A 145 3.86 0.95 23.61
N GLY A 146 2.70 1.27 24.08
CA GLY A 146 1.50 0.49 23.85
C GLY A 146 0.86 0.74 22.49
N ASN A 147 1.58 0.45 21.42
CA ASN A 147 1.04 0.57 20.08
C ASN A 147 0.63 -0.81 19.55
N SER A 148 -0.66 -1.13 19.61
CA SER A 148 -1.26 -2.12 18.74
C SER A 148 -2.52 -1.53 18.15
N SER A 149 -2.45 -1.25 16.87
CA SER A 149 -3.61 -0.98 16.03
C SER A 149 -3.71 -2.13 15.05
N ILE A 150 -4.90 -2.58 14.76
CA ILE A 150 -5.13 -3.51 13.66
C ILE A 150 -5.70 -2.68 12.53
N THR A 151 -4.88 -2.41 11.54
CA THR A 151 -5.27 -1.74 10.31
C THR A 151 -4.74 -2.55 9.14
N ALA A 152 -5.48 -2.62 8.05
CA ALA A 152 -5.03 -3.23 6.80
C ALA A 152 -4.01 -2.32 6.13
N ASN A 153 -2.82 -2.35 6.68
CA ASN A 153 -1.71 -1.47 6.37
C ASN A 153 -0.64 -2.25 5.59
N HIS A 154 0.09 -1.60 4.69
CA HIS A 154 1.14 -2.22 3.89
C HIS A 154 0.63 -3.42 3.08
N SER A 155 -0.05 -3.20 1.98
CA SER A 155 -0.61 -4.26 1.15
C SER A 155 -0.07 -4.25 -0.28
N VAL A 156 -0.18 -5.38 -0.95
CA VAL A 156 -0.10 -5.52 -2.41
C VAL A 156 -1.41 -6.10 -2.89
N ILE A 157 -2.21 -5.27 -3.55
CA ILE A 157 -3.48 -5.70 -4.14
C ILE A 157 -3.24 -6.53 -5.41
N GLY A 158 -4.25 -7.23 -5.88
CA GLY A 158 -4.19 -8.03 -7.11
C GLY A 158 -4.21 -7.17 -8.37
N TYR A 159 -3.10 -6.50 -8.67
CA TYR A 159 -3.00 -5.63 -9.85
C TYR A 159 -3.32 -6.35 -11.16
N GLU A 160 -2.92 -7.61 -11.32
CA GLU A 160 -3.21 -8.41 -12.52
C GLU A 160 -4.71 -8.44 -12.84
N LYS A 161 -5.55 -8.48 -11.81
CA LYS A 161 -7.00 -8.53 -11.95
C LYS A 161 -7.53 -7.25 -12.61
N VAL A 162 -7.10 -6.07 -12.13
CA VAL A 162 -7.54 -4.79 -12.71
C VAL A 162 -6.91 -4.54 -14.07
N LEU A 163 -5.65 -4.93 -14.30
CA LEU A 163 -5.01 -4.80 -15.62
C LEU A 163 -5.75 -5.59 -16.69
N ARG A 164 -6.22 -6.79 -16.35
CA ARG A 164 -6.93 -7.67 -17.28
C ARG A 164 -8.38 -7.29 -17.51
N LEU A 165 -9.11 -6.88 -16.47
CA LEU A 165 -10.56 -6.68 -16.50
C LEU A 165 -10.97 -5.21 -16.60
N GLY A 166 -10.18 -4.32 -16.04
CA GLY A 166 -10.61 -2.95 -15.75
C GLY A 166 -11.75 -2.91 -14.73
N PHE A 167 -12.16 -1.72 -14.33
CA PHE A 167 -13.26 -1.57 -13.37
C PHE A 167 -14.63 -2.00 -13.95
N SER A 168 -14.82 -1.94 -15.26
CA SER A 168 -16.02 -2.44 -15.91
C SER A 168 -16.16 -3.96 -15.79
N GLY A 169 -15.09 -4.72 -16.08
CA GLY A 169 -15.11 -6.17 -15.92
C GLY A 169 -15.19 -6.61 -14.45
N LEU A 170 -14.58 -5.83 -13.53
CA LEU A 170 -14.76 -6.03 -12.10
C LEU A 170 -16.22 -5.81 -11.66
N LEU A 171 -16.90 -4.80 -12.22
CA LEU A 171 -18.33 -4.56 -11.97
C LEU A 171 -19.20 -5.74 -12.39
N GLU A 172 -18.92 -6.33 -13.56
CA GLU A 172 -19.61 -7.53 -14.02
C GLU A 172 -19.41 -8.72 -13.05
N GLU A 173 -18.18 -8.88 -12.54
CA GLU A 173 -17.87 -9.89 -11.55
C GLU A 173 -18.62 -9.66 -10.23
N VAL A 174 -18.63 -8.45 -9.71
CA VAL A 174 -19.37 -8.04 -8.50
C VAL A 174 -20.86 -8.33 -8.66
N ASN A 175 -21.45 -7.95 -9.79
CA ASN A 175 -22.87 -8.20 -10.06
C ASN A 175 -23.19 -9.71 -10.13
N ARG A 176 -22.32 -10.50 -10.73
CA ARG A 176 -22.47 -11.96 -10.78
C ARG A 176 -22.49 -12.57 -9.38
N TYR A 177 -21.55 -12.21 -8.51
CA TYR A 177 -21.49 -12.77 -7.17
C TYR A 177 -22.58 -12.20 -6.23
N ALA A 178 -23.03 -10.99 -6.43
CA ALA A 178 -24.18 -10.45 -5.72
C ALA A 178 -25.47 -11.25 -6.01
N VAL A 179 -25.65 -11.74 -7.25
CA VAL A 179 -26.75 -12.64 -7.58
C VAL A 179 -26.62 -14.01 -6.93
N ILE A 180 -25.39 -14.54 -6.82
CA ILE A 180 -25.12 -15.86 -6.23
C ILE A 180 -25.28 -15.85 -4.72
N ASN A 181 -24.71 -14.84 -4.05
CA ASN A 181 -24.63 -14.77 -2.58
C ASN A 181 -25.74 -13.95 -1.94
N GLY A 182 -26.56 -13.25 -2.74
CA GLY A 182 -27.56 -12.29 -2.29
C GLY A 182 -27.01 -10.86 -2.20
N GLU A 183 -27.91 -9.89 -2.41
CA GLU A 183 -27.59 -8.47 -2.30
C GLU A 183 -27.23 -8.08 -0.86
N SER A 184 -26.22 -7.23 -0.72
CA SER A 184 -25.74 -6.73 0.57
C SER A 184 -25.07 -5.36 0.43
N ASP A 185 -24.83 -4.71 1.55
CA ASP A 185 -24.03 -3.47 1.62
C ASP A 185 -22.61 -3.68 1.08
N TYR A 186 -22.06 -4.88 1.24
CA TYR A 186 -20.75 -5.23 0.70
C TYR A 186 -20.74 -5.09 -0.84
N TYR A 187 -21.67 -5.75 -1.54
CA TYR A 187 -21.74 -5.65 -3.00
C TYR A 187 -22.13 -4.26 -3.48
N THR A 188 -22.96 -3.56 -2.73
CA THR A 188 -23.27 -2.14 -2.99
C THR A 188 -22.00 -1.29 -2.94
N ALA A 189 -21.17 -1.47 -1.93
CA ALA A 189 -19.89 -0.78 -1.79
C ALA A 189 -18.94 -1.06 -2.96
N LEU A 190 -18.80 -2.34 -3.35
CA LEU A 190 -17.92 -2.71 -4.48
C LEU A 190 -18.40 -2.12 -5.81
N ARG A 191 -19.73 -2.07 -6.07
CA ARG A 191 -20.29 -1.41 -7.26
C ARG A 191 -19.94 0.08 -7.28
N MET A 192 -20.07 0.78 -6.16
CA MET A 192 -19.73 2.21 -6.07
C MET A 192 -18.27 2.48 -6.46
N ILE A 193 -17.34 1.61 -6.02
CA ILE A 193 -15.92 1.69 -6.39
C ILE A 193 -15.74 1.42 -7.89
N CYS A 194 -16.34 0.36 -8.43
CA CYS A 194 -16.20 0.00 -9.85
C CYS A 194 -16.73 1.10 -10.77
N GLU A 195 -17.91 1.60 -10.50
CA GLU A 195 -18.51 2.70 -11.28
C GLU A 195 -17.66 3.98 -11.21
N ALA A 196 -17.13 4.31 -10.04
CA ALA A 196 -16.26 5.47 -9.89
C ALA A 196 -14.91 5.28 -10.61
N GLY A 197 -14.40 4.04 -10.66
CA GLY A 197 -13.19 3.69 -11.41
C GLY A 197 -13.32 3.95 -12.91
N CYS A 198 -14.48 3.68 -13.47
CA CYS A 198 -14.76 4.01 -14.87
C CYS A 198 -14.74 5.53 -15.10
N VAL A 199 -15.32 6.31 -14.20
CA VAL A 199 -15.37 7.79 -14.32
C VAL A 199 -13.98 8.41 -14.12
N LEU A 200 -13.13 7.83 -13.30
CA LEU A 200 -11.78 8.36 -13.03
C LEU A 200 -10.97 8.53 -14.33
N GLY A 201 -10.94 7.50 -15.19
CA GLY A 201 -10.24 7.58 -16.47
C GLY A 201 -10.82 8.63 -17.40
N GLU A 202 -12.14 8.73 -17.47
CA GLU A 202 -12.84 9.74 -18.29
C GLU A 202 -12.51 11.17 -17.86
N ASN A 203 -12.43 11.44 -16.54
CA ASN A 203 -12.05 12.75 -16.02
C ASN A 203 -10.65 13.14 -16.47
N TYR A 204 -9.67 12.22 -16.38
CA TYR A 204 -8.32 12.46 -16.86
C TYR A 204 -8.23 12.59 -18.38
N ALA A 205 -9.06 11.83 -19.14
CA ALA A 205 -9.12 11.94 -20.58
C ALA A 205 -9.68 13.31 -21.02
N ALA A 206 -10.71 13.80 -20.35
CA ALA A 206 -11.30 15.10 -20.63
C ALA A 206 -10.29 16.24 -20.34
N GLU A 207 -9.63 16.24 -19.20
CA GLU A 207 -8.62 17.23 -18.86
C GLU A 207 -7.43 17.18 -19.84
N ALA A 208 -6.93 15.98 -20.16
CA ALA A 208 -5.85 15.81 -21.13
C ALA A 208 -6.22 16.39 -22.50
N GLN A 209 -7.46 16.22 -22.93
CA GLN A 209 -7.96 16.79 -24.18
C GLN A 209 -8.00 18.32 -24.13
N LEU A 210 -8.44 18.92 -23.01
CA LEU A 210 -8.47 20.38 -22.84
C LEU A 210 -7.09 21.01 -22.95
N ILE A 211 -6.06 20.36 -22.43
CA ILE A 211 -4.67 20.83 -22.49
C ILE A 211 -3.91 20.35 -23.73
N GLY A 212 -4.61 19.71 -24.71
CA GLY A 212 -4.01 19.25 -25.97
C GLY A 212 -3.16 17.97 -25.88
N ARG A 213 -3.22 17.21 -24.77
CA ARG A 213 -2.52 15.93 -24.57
C ARG A 213 -3.38 14.76 -25.04
N ASN A 214 -3.61 14.68 -26.35
CA ASN A 214 -4.44 13.62 -26.95
C ASN A 214 -3.86 12.22 -26.69
N ASP A 215 -2.54 12.10 -26.58
CA ASP A 215 -1.84 10.86 -26.24
C ASP A 215 -2.24 10.29 -24.86
N ILE A 216 -2.41 11.17 -23.87
CA ILE A 216 -2.91 10.80 -22.53
C ILE A 216 -4.41 10.55 -22.58
N ALA A 217 -5.16 11.40 -23.28
CA ALA A 217 -6.60 11.27 -23.38
C ALA A 217 -7.00 9.90 -23.97
N GLU A 218 -6.30 9.41 -24.98
CA GLU A 218 -6.54 8.09 -25.57
C GLU A 218 -6.33 6.95 -24.57
N VAL A 219 -5.21 6.96 -23.86
CA VAL A 219 -4.91 5.98 -22.80
C VAL A 219 -5.95 6.01 -21.70
N CYS A 220 -6.34 7.19 -21.22
CA CYS A 220 -7.27 7.34 -20.10
C CYS A 220 -8.73 7.02 -20.47
N ARG A 221 -9.13 7.05 -21.76
CA ARG A 221 -10.44 6.51 -22.21
C ARG A 221 -10.49 5.00 -22.15
N GLN A 222 -9.35 4.31 -22.24
CA GLN A 222 -9.29 2.86 -22.12
C GLN A 222 -9.17 2.43 -20.65
N VAL A 223 -8.21 3.00 -19.93
CA VAL A 223 -7.91 2.56 -18.57
C VAL A 223 -8.14 3.67 -17.54
N PRO A 224 -8.59 3.34 -16.35
CA PRO A 224 -8.77 2.01 -15.74
C PRO A 224 -10.15 1.38 -15.99
N ALA A 225 -11.01 1.99 -16.83
CA ALA A 225 -12.36 1.48 -17.06
C ALA A 225 -12.35 0.08 -17.69
N TYR A 226 -11.51 -0.15 -18.67
CA TYR A 226 -11.40 -1.43 -19.38
C TYR A 226 -10.00 -2.03 -19.16
N GLY A 227 -9.84 -3.32 -19.52
CA GLY A 227 -8.55 -3.99 -19.46
C GLY A 227 -7.51 -3.32 -20.36
N ALA A 228 -6.25 -3.33 -19.92
CA ALA A 228 -5.13 -2.78 -20.68
C ALA A 228 -4.83 -3.63 -21.92
N ARG A 229 -4.46 -2.97 -23.03
CA ARG A 229 -4.13 -3.59 -24.32
C ARG A 229 -2.66 -3.43 -24.66
N SER A 230 -1.99 -2.44 -24.08
CA SER A 230 -0.59 -2.07 -24.34
C SER A 230 0.19 -1.91 -23.04
N PHE A 231 1.50 -1.87 -23.13
CA PHE A 231 2.39 -1.63 -22.00
C PHE A 231 2.12 -0.27 -21.34
N ARG A 232 1.89 0.79 -22.12
CA ARG A 232 1.56 2.12 -21.59
C ARG A 232 0.22 2.10 -20.84
N GLU A 233 -0.80 1.46 -21.40
CA GLU A 233 -2.10 1.31 -20.73
C GLU A 233 -1.97 0.48 -19.44
N ALA A 234 -1.16 -0.58 -19.45
CA ALA A 234 -0.93 -1.41 -18.26
C ALA A 234 -0.25 -0.61 -17.14
N VAL A 235 0.79 0.16 -17.44
CA VAL A 235 1.47 1.02 -16.45
C VAL A 235 0.52 2.10 -15.92
N GLN A 236 -0.29 2.72 -16.77
CA GLN A 236 -1.28 3.72 -16.34
C GLN A 236 -2.39 3.11 -15.49
N SER A 237 -2.92 1.94 -15.87
CA SER A 237 -3.97 1.23 -15.12
C SER A 237 -3.47 0.80 -13.73
N LEU A 238 -2.26 0.25 -13.67
CA LEU A 238 -1.59 -0.11 -12.42
C LEU A 238 -1.47 1.12 -11.50
N TRP A 239 -1.03 2.26 -12.05
CA TRP A 239 -0.89 3.48 -11.29
C TRP A 239 -2.23 4.01 -10.76
N PHE A 240 -3.28 4.01 -11.58
CA PHE A 240 -4.62 4.38 -11.12
C PHE A 240 -5.14 3.47 -10.02
N ALA A 241 -4.99 2.16 -10.15
CA ALA A 241 -5.37 1.22 -9.09
C ALA A 241 -4.58 1.45 -7.79
N HIS A 242 -3.29 1.78 -7.91
CA HIS A 242 -2.42 2.07 -6.77
C HIS A 242 -2.87 3.32 -6.00
N ILE A 243 -3.12 4.43 -6.69
CA ILE A 243 -3.58 5.66 -6.03
C ILE A 243 -4.97 5.51 -5.41
N VAL A 244 -5.88 4.78 -6.06
CA VAL A 244 -7.22 4.49 -5.50
C VAL A 244 -7.13 3.65 -4.23
N ASN A 245 -6.26 2.65 -4.20
CA ASN A 245 -5.98 1.86 -3.01
C ASN A 245 -5.46 2.72 -1.85
N THR A 246 -4.57 3.67 -2.14
CA THR A 246 -4.04 4.59 -1.13
C THR A 246 -5.08 5.65 -0.70
N TRP A 247 -5.95 6.09 -1.62
CA TRP A 247 -7.05 7.00 -1.27
C TRP A 247 -8.09 6.36 -0.36
N GLU A 248 -8.24 5.04 -0.39
CA GLU A 248 -9.15 4.34 0.51
C GLU A 248 -8.65 4.31 1.95
N ASP A 249 -7.40 3.99 2.15
CA ASP A 249 -6.89 3.71 3.50
C ASP A 249 -6.06 4.83 4.13
N ASP A 250 -5.67 5.86 3.36
CA ASP A 250 -4.84 6.96 3.85
C ASP A 250 -3.57 6.45 4.58
N ILE A 251 -3.01 5.35 4.07
CA ILE A 251 -1.90 4.64 4.69
C ILE A 251 -0.75 4.52 3.70
N ASN A 252 0.46 4.65 4.22
CA ASN A 252 1.67 4.51 3.44
C ASN A 252 2.07 3.04 3.18
N ALA A 253 3.07 2.88 2.33
CA ALA A 253 3.74 1.62 2.04
C ALA A 253 2.88 0.54 1.36
N ASN A 254 1.75 0.91 0.76
CA ASN A 254 1.12 0.09 -0.25
C ASN A 254 2.10 -0.10 -1.41
N SER A 255 2.34 -1.33 -1.82
CA SER A 255 3.44 -1.69 -2.72
C SER A 255 2.94 -2.30 -4.02
N LEU A 256 3.81 -2.33 -5.03
CA LEU A 256 3.41 -2.66 -6.40
C LEU A 256 3.61 -4.14 -6.75
N GLY A 257 4.37 -4.86 -5.94
CA GLY A 257 4.59 -6.29 -6.17
C GLY A 257 5.56 -6.59 -7.31
N ARG A 258 5.31 -7.68 -8.00
CA ARG A 258 6.21 -8.27 -9.01
C ARG A 258 6.02 -7.64 -10.38
N LEU A 259 6.46 -6.40 -10.54
CA LEU A 259 6.20 -5.59 -11.74
C LEU A 259 6.73 -6.22 -13.03
N ASP A 260 7.88 -6.87 -12.98
CA ASP A 260 8.46 -7.55 -14.13
C ASP A 260 7.67 -8.78 -14.58
N GLN A 261 6.76 -9.28 -13.75
CA GLN A 261 5.86 -10.38 -14.11
C GLN A 261 4.52 -9.86 -14.62
N ILE A 262 3.88 -8.96 -13.84
CA ILE A 262 2.53 -8.49 -14.17
C ILE A 262 2.48 -7.58 -15.40
N LEU A 263 3.57 -6.86 -15.69
CA LEU A 263 3.67 -5.98 -16.85
C LEU A 263 4.28 -6.68 -18.09
N TYR A 264 4.98 -7.80 -17.90
CA TYR A 264 5.72 -8.46 -18.98
C TYR A 264 4.87 -8.88 -20.18
N PRO A 265 3.65 -9.43 -20.01
CA PRO A 265 2.83 -9.80 -21.17
C PRO A 265 2.52 -8.63 -22.10
N TYR A 266 2.25 -7.44 -21.53
CA TYR A 266 1.98 -6.22 -22.28
C TYR A 266 3.24 -5.67 -22.96
N TYR A 267 4.36 -5.69 -22.26
CA TYR A 267 5.66 -5.28 -22.80
C TYR A 267 6.06 -6.16 -23.99
N ARG A 268 6.01 -7.48 -23.85
CA ARG A 268 6.35 -8.39 -24.94
C ARG A 268 5.43 -8.24 -26.15
N HIS A 269 4.13 -8.11 -25.90
CA HIS A 269 3.17 -7.87 -26.98
C HIS A 269 3.55 -6.65 -27.82
N ASP A 270 3.87 -5.54 -27.16
CA ASP A 270 4.18 -4.29 -27.85
C ASP A 270 5.58 -4.31 -28.52
N ILE A 271 6.56 -4.95 -27.90
CA ILE A 271 7.89 -5.16 -28.51
C ILE A 271 7.77 -6.07 -29.74
N ASP A 272 7.07 -7.20 -29.63
CA ASP A 272 6.94 -8.17 -30.73
C ASP A 272 6.14 -7.59 -31.91
N SER A 273 5.19 -6.71 -31.65
CA SER A 273 4.43 -5.98 -32.67
C SER A 273 5.15 -4.75 -33.23
N GLY A 274 6.29 -4.37 -32.65
CA GLY A 274 7.10 -3.23 -33.09
C GLY A 274 6.49 -1.85 -32.77
N VAL A 275 5.54 -1.77 -31.88
CA VAL A 275 4.92 -0.50 -31.44
C VAL A 275 5.63 0.13 -30.23
N LEU A 276 6.50 -0.59 -29.56
CA LEU A 276 7.28 -0.14 -28.42
C LEU A 276 8.75 -0.51 -28.60
N THR A 277 9.65 0.36 -28.17
CA THR A 277 11.09 0.07 -28.02
C THR A 277 11.46 -0.07 -26.55
N ASP A 278 12.63 -0.63 -26.25
CA ASP A 278 13.16 -0.69 -24.89
C ASP A 278 13.35 0.70 -24.28
N GLU A 279 13.73 1.67 -25.09
CA GLU A 279 13.86 3.06 -24.71
C GLU A 279 12.53 3.68 -24.30
N ASP A 280 11.45 3.42 -25.06
CA ASP A 280 10.10 3.87 -24.72
C ASP A 280 9.60 3.22 -23.43
N ALA A 281 9.87 1.91 -23.26
CA ALA A 281 9.55 1.19 -22.04
C ALA A 281 10.28 1.78 -20.82
N CYS A 282 11.57 2.09 -20.97
CA CYS A 282 12.35 2.76 -19.94
C CYS A 282 11.80 4.16 -19.60
N GLU A 283 11.34 4.95 -20.59
CA GLU A 283 10.70 6.24 -20.31
C GLU A 283 9.42 6.10 -19.48
N LEU A 284 8.56 5.13 -19.80
CA LEU A 284 7.34 4.85 -19.04
C LEU A 284 7.65 4.41 -17.62
N LEU A 285 8.65 3.53 -17.45
CA LEU A 285 9.13 3.11 -16.13
C LEU A 285 9.75 4.28 -15.34
N CYS A 286 10.50 5.17 -16.00
CA CYS A 286 11.01 6.40 -15.40
C CYS A 286 9.87 7.26 -14.86
N CYS A 287 8.81 7.45 -15.64
CA CYS A 287 7.64 8.21 -15.20
C CYS A 287 6.99 7.56 -13.97
N LEU A 288 6.83 6.23 -13.94
CA LEU A 288 6.31 5.50 -12.79
C LEU A 288 7.22 5.66 -11.56
N TRP A 289 8.54 5.49 -11.69
CA TRP A 289 9.51 5.68 -10.59
C TRP A 289 9.50 7.11 -10.05
N ILE A 290 9.30 8.11 -10.91
CA ILE A 290 9.18 9.52 -10.51
C ILE A 290 7.87 9.75 -9.74
N LYS A 291 6.76 9.10 -10.15
CA LYS A 291 5.51 9.12 -9.39
C LYS A 291 5.71 8.57 -7.97
N LEU A 292 6.30 7.39 -7.86
CA LEU A 292 6.64 6.76 -6.58
C LEU A 292 7.58 7.63 -5.72
N TYR A 293 8.49 8.37 -6.35
CA TYR A 293 9.36 9.30 -5.62
C TYR A 293 8.61 10.50 -5.07
N ARG A 294 7.66 11.06 -5.83
CA ARG A 294 6.84 12.20 -5.39
C ARG A 294 5.92 11.86 -4.23
N ASP A 295 5.44 10.64 -4.15
CA ASP A 295 4.61 10.17 -3.04
C ASP A 295 5.37 10.14 -1.71
N TYR A 296 6.68 10.12 -1.76
CA TYR A 296 7.58 10.06 -0.61
C TYR A 296 7.27 8.89 0.34
N ASP A 297 6.91 7.75 -0.23
CA ASP A 297 6.48 6.57 0.49
C ASP A 297 7.42 5.37 0.24
N VAL A 298 7.32 4.36 1.10
CA VAL A 298 8.13 3.13 1.04
C VAL A 298 7.36 2.08 0.25
N GLN A 299 7.40 2.18 -1.08
CA GLN A 299 6.63 1.33 -2.00
C GLN A 299 7.56 0.33 -2.69
N GLN A 300 7.45 -0.95 -2.32
CA GLN A 300 8.26 -2.01 -2.91
C GLN A 300 7.79 -2.40 -4.30
N SER A 301 8.77 -2.59 -5.17
CA SER A 301 8.63 -3.31 -6.43
C SER A 301 9.59 -4.49 -6.42
N CYS A 302 9.23 -5.61 -7.03
CA CYS A 302 10.04 -6.81 -7.00
C CYS A 302 10.31 -7.33 -8.42
N VAL A 303 11.51 -7.83 -8.66
CA VAL A 303 11.92 -8.42 -9.94
C VAL A 303 12.62 -9.77 -9.74
N GLY A 304 12.57 -10.62 -10.76
CA GLY A 304 13.19 -11.94 -10.78
C GLY A 304 12.46 -12.98 -9.95
N GLY A 305 13.18 -13.99 -9.49
CA GLY A 305 12.66 -15.09 -8.71
C GLY A 305 12.44 -16.38 -9.52
N ARG A 306 11.81 -17.36 -8.87
CA ARG A 306 11.56 -18.69 -9.41
C ARG A 306 10.06 -18.96 -9.55
N ALA A 307 9.67 -19.56 -10.67
CA ALA A 307 8.31 -20.05 -10.89
C ALA A 307 8.09 -21.40 -10.18
N PRO A 308 6.82 -21.84 -10.02
CA PRO A 308 6.51 -23.13 -9.39
C PRO A 308 7.13 -24.35 -10.10
N ASP A 309 7.35 -24.28 -11.41
CA ASP A 309 7.99 -25.33 -12.20
C ASP A 309 9.54 -25.32 -12.09
N GLY A 310 10.09 -24.42 -11.29
CA GLY A 310 11.53 -24.24 -11.08
C GLY A 310 12.23 -23.35 -12.11
N SER A 311 11.52 -22.85 -13.13
CA SER A 311 12.09 -21.95 -14.13
C SER A 311 12.40 -20.55 -13.55
N SER A 312 13.40 -19.89 -14.11
CA SER A 312 13.71 -18.50 -13.77
C SER A 312 12.62 -17.56 -14.28
N GLN A 313 12.25 -16.60 -13.43
CA GLN A 313 11.32 -15.52 -13.79
C GLN A 313 12.04 -14.20 -14.12
N VAL A 314 13.36 -14.22 -14.22
CA VAL A 314 14.13 -13.09 -14.77
C VAL A 314 13.82 -12.95 -16.26
N ASN A 315 13.44 -11.76 -16.67
CA ASN A 315 13.11 -11.42 -18.05
C ASN A 315 13.69 -10.06 -18.45
N ASP A 316 13.48 -9.61 -19.70
CA ASP A 316 14.03 -8.35 -20.20
C ASP A 316 13.59 -7.17 -19.34
N LEU A 317 12.34 -7.15 -18.90
CA LEU A 317 11.79 -6.09 -18.05
C LEU A 317 12.48 -6.01 -16.68
N SER A 318 12.95 -7.16 -16.15
CA SER A 318 13.74 -7.20 -14.92
C SER A 318 15.04 -6.38 -15.06
N TYR A 319 15.70 -6.47 -16.23
CA TYR A 319 16.91 -5.68 -16.55
C TYR A 319 16.59 -4.21 -16.77
N LEU A 320 15.53 -3.89 -17.52
CA LEU A 320 15.13 -2.49 -17.74
C LEU A 320 14.79 -1.78 -16.43
N MET A 321 14.13 -2.44 -15.49
CA MET A 321 13.84 -1.87 -14.16
C MET A 321 15.11 -1.61 -13.34
N LEU A 322 16.13 -2.46 -13.45
CA LEU A 322 17.45 -2.19 -12.86
C LEU A 322 18.13 -0.98 -13.51
N ASP A 323 18.05 -0.87 -14.84
CA ASP A 323 18.64 0.22 -15.61
C ASP A 323 18.01 1.57 -15.28
N VAL A 324 16.69 1.63 -15.20
CA VAL A 324 15.94 2.83 -14.80
C VAL A 324 16.24 3.23 -13.35
N THR A 325 16.33 2.25 -12.43
CA THR A 325 16.68 2.50 -11.03
C THR A 325 18.06 3.12 -10.89
N GLU A 326 19.04 2.63 -11.67
CA GLU A 326 20.38 3.20 -11.71
C GLU A 326 20.38 4.62 -12.29
N ALA A 327 19.72 4.82 -13.43
CA ALA A 327 19.70 6.09 -14.15
C ALA A 327 19.04 7.23 -13.34
N LEU A 328 17.93 6.96 -12.70
CA LEU A 328 17.23 7.93 -11.84
C LEU A 328 17.98 8.20 -10.55
N ASN A 329 18.64 7.21 -10.01
CA ASN A 329 19.39 7.31 -8.75
C ASN A 329 18.54 7.92 -7.60
N PHE A 330 17.30 7.50 -7.51
CA PHE A 330 16.44 7.79 -6.38
C PHE A 330 16.56 6.71 -5.31
N VAL A 331 16.20 7.05 -4.07
CA VAL A 331 15.82 6.03 -3.09
C VAL A 331 14.40 5.58 -3.43
N ARG A 332 14.27 4.42 -4.04
CA ARG A 332 13.00 3.74 -4.23
C ARG A 332 13.21 2.26 -3.98
N CYS A 333 12.24 1.68 -3.35
CA CYS A 333 12.35 0.31 -2.91
C CYS A 333 12.21 -0.64 -4.10
N LEU A 334 13.30 -1.28 -4.47
CA LEU A 334 13.36 -2.35 -5.43
C LEU A 334 13.97 -3.57 -4.78
N SER A 335 13.32 -4.70 -4.91
CA SER A 335 13.78 -6.00 -4.43
C SER A 335 14.11 -6.90 -5.61
N VAL A 336 15.19 -7.65 -5.48
CA VAL A 336 15.63 -8.69 -6.42
C VAL A 336 15.47 -10.03 -5.74
N ARG A 337 14.66 -10.91 -6.31
CA ARG A 337 14.55 -12.30 -5.91
C ARG A 337 15.52 -13.14 -6.74
N PHE A 338 16.18 -14.07 -6.09
CA PHE A 338 17.16 -14.94 -6.71
C PHE A 338 17.21 -16.29 -5.99
N ASP A 339 17.79 -17.29 -6.64
CA ASP A 339 18.13 -18.61 -6.08
C ASP A 339 19.48 -19.10 -6.61
N SER A 340 19.83 -20.34 -6.27
CA SER A 340 21.07 -20.98 -6.72
C SER A 340 21.16 -21.20 -8.24
N SER A 341 20.04 -21.20 -8.95
CA SER A 341 19.94 -21.36 -10.41
C SER A 341 19.92 -20.04 -11.18
N THR A 342 19.76 -18.91 -10.49
CA THR A 342 19.65 -17.58 -11.12
C THR A 342 20.91 -17.25 -11.93
N ASP A 343 20.70 -16.74 -13.15
CA ASP A 343 21.80 -16.33 -14.02
C ASP A 343 22.73 -15.32 -13.31
N LYS A 344 24.01 -15.67 -13.33
CA LYS A 344 25.07 -14.84 -12.74
C LYS A 344 25.19 -13.45 -13.39
N ALA A 345 24.82 -13.31 -14.65
CA ALA A 345 24.81 -12.00 -15.34
C ALA A 345 23.78 -11.09 -14.73
N PHE A 346 22.56 -11.59 -14.44
CA PHE A 346 21.52 -10.81 -13.77
C PHE A 346 21.95 -10.41 -12.34
N LEU A 347 22.44 -11.37 -11.54
CA LEU A 347 22.94 -11.06 -10.20
C LEU A 347 24.06 -10.03 -10.22
N ARG A 348 25.02 -10.16 -11.16
CA ARG A 348 26.08 -9.17 -11.33
C ARG A 348 25.51 -7.80 -11.64
N ARG A 349 24.55 -7.71 -12.58
CA ARG A 349 23.90 -6.45 -12.95
C ARG A 349 23.22 -5.81 -11.73
N ALA A 350 22.47 -6.57 -10.94
CA ALA A 350 21.82 -6.07 -9.72
C ALA A 350 22.84 -5.54 -8.70
N LEU A 351 23.93 -6.27 -8.46
CA LEU A 351 25.01 -5.84 -7.56
C LEU A 351 25.75 -4.58 -8.05
N GLU A 352 25.93 -4.44 -9.37
CA GLU A 352 26.49 -3.22 -9.95
C GLU A 352 25.59 -2.01 -9.68
N VAL A 353 24.27 -2.17 -9.75
CA VAL A 353 23.31 -1.10 -9.40
C VAL A 353 23.50 -0.68 -7.94
N VAL A 354 23.58 -1.62 -6.99
CA VAL A 354 23.86 -1.29 -5.58
C VAL A 354 25.14 -0.46 -5.44
N GLY A 355 26.20 -0.92 -6.08
CA GLY A 355 27.51 -0.25 -6.01
C GLY A 355 27.52 1.16 -6.58
N ARG A 356 26.75 1.41 -7.65
CA ARG A 356 26.69 2.72 -8.35
C ARG A 356 25.70 3.68 -7.72
N VAL A 357 24.49 3.19 -7.36
CA VAL A 357 23.46 4.01 -6.71
C VAL A 357 23.87 4.39 -5.29
N ARG A 358 24.56 3.51 -4.53
CA ARG A 358 25.06 3.73 -3.16
C ARG A 358 23.97 4.15 -2.15
N LYS A 359 22.74 3.65 -2.33
CA LYS A 359 21.58 3.95 -1.48
C LYS A 359 20.95 2.70 -0.88
N GLY A 360 21.65 1.56 -0.93
CA GLY A 360 21.23 0.31 -0.34
C GLY A 360 20.14 -0.43 -1.15
N ILE A 361 19.95 -0.09 -2.41
CA ILE A 361 18.96 -0.73 -3.30
C ILE A 361 19.64 -1.24 -4.59
N PRO A 362 19.13 -2.34 -5.17
CA PRO A 362 18.01 -3.18 -4.71
C PRO A 362 18.35 -4.02 -3.46
N PHE A 363 17.29 -4.47 -2.74
CA PHE A 363 17.39 -5.49 -1.71
C PHE A 363 17.41 -6.88 -2.35
N PHE A 364 17.95 -7.88 -1.64
CA PHE A 364 18.11 -9.24 -2.17
C PHE A 364 17.39 -10.27 -1.31
N PHE A 365 16.58 -11.12 -1.94
CA PHE A 365 15.81 -12.18 -1.30
C PHE A 365 16.10 -13.53 -1.96
N ASN A 366 16.57 -14.50 -1.16
CA ASN A 366 16.94 -15.81 -1.64
C ASN A 366 15.74 -16.77 -1.61
N ASP A 367 15.25 -17.16 -2.79
CA ASP A 367 14.10 -18.06 -2.95
C ASP A 367 14.36 -19.46 -2.38
N ASP A 368 15.63 -19.93 -2.36
CA ASP A 368 15.99 -21.21 -1.72
C ASP A 368 15.77 -21.19 -0.20
N VAL A 369 15.64 -20.02 0.41
CA VAL A 369 15.34 -19.83 1.84
C VAL A 369 13.87 -19.43 2.03
N MET A 370 13.41 -18.44 1.27
CA MET A 370 12.10 -17.82 1.48
C MET A 370 10.95 -18.75 1.14
N ILE A 371 11.02 -19.44 0.00
CA ILE A 371 9.94 -20.33 -0.44
C ILE A 371 9.73 -21.50 0.55
N PRO A 372 10.78 -22.25 0.97
CA PRO A 372 10.63 -23.26 2.01
C PRO A 372 10.11 -22.71 3.35
N ALA A 373 10.55 -21.51 3.77
CA ALA A 373 10.07 -20.90 5.00
C ALA A 373 8.58 -20.56 4.95
N LEU A 374 8.09 -20.00 3.84
CA LEU A 374 6.67 -19.72 3.62
C LEU A 374 5.83 -21.01 3.57
N THR A 375 6.34 -22.04 2.89
CA THR A 375 5.66 -23.34 2.83
C THR A 375 5.60 -24.02 4.21
N ALA A 376 6.65 -23.87 5.01
CA ALA A 376 6.69 -24.44 6.37
C ALA A 376 5.65 -23.81 7.33
N VAL A 377 5.18 -22.59 7.05
CA VAL A 377 4.09 -21.94 7.82
C VAL A 377 2.71 -22.17 7.18
N GLY A 378 2.59 -23.06 6.18
CA GLY A 378 1.33 -23.50 5.59
C GLY A 378 0.88 -22.75 4.34
N ILE A 379 1.72 -21.88 3.76
CA ILE A 379 1.42 -21.25 2.48
C ILE A 379 1.61 -22.27 1.35
N PRO A 380 0.61 -22.46 0.45
CA PRO A 380 0.77 -23.34 -0.71
C PRO A 380 2.02 -23.01 -1.52
N TYR A 381 2.69 -24.05 -2.08
CA TYR A 381 3.96 -23.87 -2.78
C TYR A 381 3.84 -22.90 -3.97
N GLU A 382 2.77 -22.99 -4.75
CA GLU A 382 2.48 -22.11 -5.87
C GLU A 382 2.38 -20.64 -5.42
N ASP A 383 1.68 -20.39 -4.33
CA ASP A 383 1.55 -19.06 -3.73
C ASP A 383 2.87 -18.59 -3.14
N ALA A 384 3.60 -19.47 -2.45
CA ALA A 384 4.92 -19.17 -1.92
C ALA A 384 5.91 -18.75 -3.03
N CYS A 385 5.84 -19.36 -4.22
CA CYS A 385 6.63 -18.91 -5.38
C CYS A 385 6.23 -17.53 -5.88
N GLY A 386 5.01 -17.07 -5.59
CA GLY A 386 4.48 -15.75 -5.95
C GLY A 386 4.80 -14.62 -4.97
N TYR A 387 5.49 -14.86 -3.87
CA TYR A 387 5.73 -13.86 -2.83
C TYR A 387 6.42 -12.58 -3.35
N THR A 388 6.17 -11.48 -2.67
CA THR A 388 6.84 -10.19 -2.87
C THR A 388 7.12 -9.51 -1.53
N GLN A 389 7.85 -8.41 -1.58
CA GLN A 389 8.03 -7.54 -0.43
C GLN A 389 7.05 -6.37 -0.49
N ILE A 390 6.67 -5.88 0.69
CA ILE A 390 5.92 -4.63 0.87
C ILE A 390 6.65 -3.70 1.82
N GLY A 391 6.26 -2.44 1.82
CA GLY A 391 6.78 -1.46 2.76
C GLY A 391 8.28 -1.47 2.87
N CYS A 392 8.78 -1.68 4.07
CA CYS A 392 10.21 -1.72 4.30
C CYS A 392 10.88 -2.96 3.73
N VAL A 393 10.33 -4.16 3.92
CA VAL A 393 10.69 -5.44 3.24
C VAL A 393 9.83 -6.61 3.78
N GLU A 394 8.68 -6.35 4.31
CA GLU A 394 7.76 -7.38 4.78
C GLU A 394 7.34 -8.29 3.62
N THR A 395 7.10 -9.57 3.89
CA THR A 395 6.78 -10.56 2.86
C THR A 395 5.28 -10.84 2.80
N VAL A 396 4.71 -10.80 1.59
CA VAL A 396 3.29 -11.05 1.33
C VAL A 396 3.09 -11.87 0.06
N ILE A 397 1.88 -12.41 -0.10
CA ILE A 397 1.41 -12.97 -1.36
C ILE A 397 0.48 -11.94 -2.01
N PRO A 398 0.85 -11.34 -3.15
CA PRO A 398 0.06 -10.29 -3.80
C PRO A 398 -1.38 -10.71 -4.06
N GLY A 399 -2.33 -9.84 -3.70
CA GLY A 399 -3.74 -10.07 -3.91
C GLY A 399 -4.35 -11.27 -3.17
N LYS A 400 -3.62 -11.89 -2.22
CA LYS A 400 -4.08 -13.07 -1.46
C LYS A 400 -3.94 -12.92 0.05
N SER A 401 -2.98 -12.16 0.53
CA SER A 401 -2.73 -12.03 1.95
C SER A 401 -2.96 -10.62 2.47
N ASN A 402 -3.53 -10.55 3.66
CA ASN A 402 -3.60 -9.33 4.45
C ASN A 402 -2.57 -9.42 5.59
N PRO A 403 -1.38 -8.85 5.42
CA PRO A 403 -0.30 -9.04 6.39
C PRO A 403 -0.52 -8.29 7.70
N HIS A 404 -1.43 -7.30 7.75
CA HIS A 404 -1.53 -6.36 8.87
C HIS A 404 -0.16 -5.90 9.37
N ALA A 405 0.76 -5.67 8.44
CA ALA A 405 2.14 -5.31 8.73
C ALA A 405 2.22 -4.02 9.54
N VAL A 406 3.20 -3.95 10.45
CA VAL A 406 3.44 -2.78 11.33
C VAL A 406 2.30 -2.46 12.30
N ASN A 407 1.41 -3.38 12.55
CA ASN A 407 0.29 -3.19 13.50
C ASN A 407 0.73 -3.17 14.95
N SER A 408 1.81 -3.86 15.28
CA SER A 408 2.33 -3.92 16.63
C SER A 408 3.84 -3.86 16.66
N ARG A 409 4.36 -3.28 17.73
CA ARG A 409 5.80 -3.15 17.96
C ARG A 409 6.16 -3.77 19.28
N SER A 410 7.22 -4.61 19.27
CA SER A 410 7.78 -5.21 20.46
C SER A 410 9.20 -4.66 20.70
N ASN A 411 9.44 -4.16 21.89
CA ASN A 411 10.76 -3.67 22.28
C ASN A 411 11.61 -4.83 22.79
N LEU A 412 12.45 -5.40 21.92
CA LEU A 412 13.30 -6.52 22.27
C LEU A 412 14.40 -6.17 23.29
N LEU A 413 14.81 -4.91 23.40
CA LEU A 413 15.75 -4.48 24.43
C LEU A 413 15.13 -4.53 25.83
N LYS A 414 13.82 -4.33 25.95
CA LYS A 414 13.09 -4.55 27.20
C LYS A 414 13.13 -6.01 27.65
N ALA A 415 13.13 -6.96 26.73
CA ALA A 415 13.29 -8.38 27.08
C ALA A 415 14.65 -8.65 27.75
N VAL A 416 15.72 -8.00 27.29
CA VAL A 416 17.06 -8.10 27.92
C VAL A 416 17.03 -7.43 29.29
N GLU A 417 16.49 -6.21 29.40
CA GLU A 417 16.36 -5.49 30.66
C GLU A 417 15.61 -6.35 31.70
N TYR A 418 14.45 -6.89 31.35
CA TYR A 418 13.66 -7.71 32.26
C TYR A 418 14.33 -9.05 32.60
N ALA A 419 15.07 -9.66 31.71
CA ALA A 419 15.88 -10.86 32.02
C ALA A 419 16.97 -10.57 33.03
N LEU A 420 17.60 -9.39 32.98
CA LEU A 420 18.63 -8.94 33.89
C LEU A 420 18.08 -8.43 35.24
N ALA A 421 16.75 -8.27 35.35
CA ALA A 421 16.08 -7.76 36.56
C ALA A 421 14.96 -8.66 37.05
N ASP A 422 14.94 -9.94 36.66
CA ASP A 422 13.88 -10.89 37.02
C ASP A 422 12.45 -10.37 36.75
N GLY A 423 12.26 -9.77 35.60
CA GLY A 423 10.98 -9.18 35.18
C GLY A 423 10.70 -7.77 35.71
N TYR A 424 11.54 -7.24 36.59
CA TYR A 424 11.36 -5.87 37.09
C TYR A 424 11.86 -4.83 36.10
N SER A 425 11.22 -3.67 36.10
CA SER A 425 11.70 -2.50 35.35
C SER A 425 12.90 -1.88 36.05
N MET A 426 14.01 -1.68 35.32
CA MET A 426 15.16 -0.95 35.85
C MET A 426 14.88 0.54 36.03
N PHE A 427 13.86 1.06 35.30
CA PHE A 427 13.41 2.45 35.40
C PHE A 427 12.51 2.68 36.62
N ASP A 428 11.62 1.73 36.93
CA ASP A 428 10.79 1.73 38.15
C ASP A 428 10.83 0.34 38.80
N PRO A 429 11.73 0.13 39.77
CA PRO A 429 11.91 -1.17 40.42
C PRO A 429 10.73 -1.67 41.24
N LYS A 430 9.66 -0.86 41.38
CA LYS A 430 8.41 -1.30 42.01
C LYS A 430 7.49 -2.04 41.04
N LEU A 431 7.73 -1.87 39.74
CA LEU A 431 6.94 -2.50 38.70
C LEU A 431 7.64 -3.77 38.18
N ARG A 432 6.89 -4.85 38.09
CA ARG A 432 7.31 -6.11 37.47
C ARG A 432 6.45 -6.41 36.24
N PRO A 433 6.68 -5.70 35.12
CA PRO A 433 5.91 -5.91 33.90
C PRO A 433 6.37 -7.14 33.12
N GLY A 434 7.55 -7.64 33.33
CA GLY A 434 8.10 -8.83 32.69
C GLY A 434 7.72 -10.13 33.42
N ALA A 435 8.00 -11.26 32.77
CA ALA A 435 7.86 -12.58 33.37
C ALA A 435 8.91 -12.82 34.48
N GLU A 436 8.58 -13.70 35.41
CA GLU A 436 9.52 -14.20 36.39
C GLU A 436 10.51 -15.15 35.71
N THR A 437 11.81 -14.79 35.71
CA THR A 437 12.88 -15.57 35.06
C THR A 437 14.05 -15.93 35.99
N GLY A 438 13.94 -15.53 37.24
CA GLY A 438 14.96 -15.79 38.27
C GLY A 438 16.04 -14.71 38.36
N ASN A 439 16.81 -14.76 39.46
CA ASN A 439 17.88 -13.79 39.69
C ASN A 439 19.05 -14.03 38.72
N PRO A 440 19.42 -13.09 37.86
CA PRO A 440 20.49 -13.28 36.89
C PRO A 440 21.86 -13.50 37.51
N LEU A 441 22.06 -13.08 38.72
CA LEU A 441 23.34 -13.33 39.47
C LEU A 441 23.54 -14.80 39.84
N THR A 442 22.48 -15.62 39.73
CA THR A 442 22.55 -17.07 39.95
C THR A 442 22.66 -17.88 38.67
N PHE A 443 22.72 -17.24 37.52
CA PHE A 443 22.88 -17.94 36.23
C PHE A 443 24.30 -18.46 36.10
N GLU A 444 24.42 -19.77 35.88
CA GLU A 444 25.73 -20.46 35.80
C GLU A 444 26.31 -20.44 34.37
N SER A 445 25.51 -20.05 33.37
CA SER A 445 25.91 -20.03 31.97
C SER A 445 25.23 -18.92 31.16
N PHE A 446 25.84 -18.58 30.02
CA PHE A 446 25.20 -17.68 29.05
C PHE A 446 23.89 -18.25 28.50
N ASP A 447 23.79 -19.58 28.39
CA ASP A 447 22.53 -20.21 27.90
C ASP A 447 21.37 -19.97 28.87
N MET A 448 21.60 -19.94 30.18
CA MET A 448 20.57 -19.59 31.17
C MET A 448 20.09 -18.17 30.98
N LEU A 449 20.97 -17.22 30.72
CA LEU A 449 20.57 -15.84 30.37
C LEU A 449 19.77 -15.79 29.09
N MET A 450 20.21 -16.53 28.06
CA MET A 450 19.48 -16.59 26.79
C MET A 450 18.08 -17.19 26.94
N GLU A 451 17.89 -18.22 27.76
CA GLU A 451 16.56 -18.77 28.07
C GLU A 451 15.67 -17.75 28.81
N ALA A 452 16.24 -17.00 29.76
CA ALA A 452 15.52 -15.92 30.44
C ALA A 452 15.08 -14.84 29.42
N ILE A 453 15.97 -14.40 28.50
CA ILE A 453 15.63 -13.44 27.45
C ILE A 453 14.53 -14.00 26.54
N LYS A 454 14.61 -15.25 26.12
CA LYS A 454 13.59 -15.90 25.30
C LYS A 454 12.22 -15.95 26.02
N ALA A 455 12.22 -16.21 27.33
CA ALA A 455 10.99 -16.18 28.14
C ALA A 455 10.37 -14.79 28.17
N GLN A 456 11.17 -13.73 28.32
CA GLN A 456 10.70 -12.35 28.26
C GLN A 456 10.16 -11.98 26.86
N ILE A 457 10.85 -12.34 25.79
CA ILE A 457 10.38 -12.15 24.42
C ILE A 457 9.00 -12.82 24.24
N LYS A 458 8.87 -14.06 24.70
CA LYS A 458 7.61 -14.81 24.62
C LYS A 458 6.49 -14.13 25.38
N HIS A 459 6.80 -13.54 26.54
CA HIS A 459 5.82 -12.78 27.34
C HIS A 459 5.35 -11.53 26.60
N ILE A 460 6.28 -10.73 26.06
CA ILE A 460 5.97 -9.52 25.26
C ILE A 460 5.11 -9.88 24.05
N ILE A 461 5.48 -10.92 23.28
CA ILE A 461 4.74 -11.37 22.10
C ILE A 461 3.33 -11.82 22.47
N ARG A 462 3.14 -12.53 23.59
CA ARG A 462 1.80 -12.94 24.05
C ARG A 462 0.92 -11.75 24.40
N ALA A 463 1.44 -10.75 25.09
CA ALA A 463 0.69 -9.54 25.40
C ALA A 463 0.31 -8.79 24.12
N THR A 464 1.24 -8.68 23.16
CA THR A 464 0.99 -8.09 21.85
C THR A 464 -0.12 -8.84 21.10
N ALA A 465 -0.03 -10.18 21.04
CA ALA A 465 -1.03 -11.02 20.36
C ALA A 465 -2.41 -10.92 21.01
N ASN A 466 -2.49 -10.89 22.35
CA ASN A 466 -3.75 -10.75 23.06
C ASN A 466 -4.46 -9.44 22.72
N VAL A 467 -3.72 -8.34 22.63
CA VAL A 467 -4.27 -7.06 22.17
C VAL A 467 -4.72 -7.17 20.72
N ALA A 468 -3.87 -7.68 19.84
CA ALA A 468 -4.18 -7.82 18.42
C ALA A 468 -5.50 -8.60 18.21
N VAL A 469 -5.60 -9.80 18.78
CA VAL A 469 -6.79 -10.65 18.64
C VAL A 469 -8.06 -9.99 19.20
N SER A 470 -7.96 -9.20 20.28
CA SER A 470 -9.13 -8.53 20.83
C SER A 470 -9.66 -7.40 19.94
N PHE A 471 -8.81 -6.81 19.10
CA PHE A 471 -9.19 -5.73 18.18
C PHE A 471 -9.61 -6.19 16.78
N MET A 472 -9.29 -7.44 16.37
CA MET A 472 -9.63 -7.94 15.04
C MET A 472 -11.11 -7.78 14.67
N PRO A 473 -12.09 -8.18 15.52
CA PRO A 473 -13.50 -8.01 15.18
C PRO A 473 -13.93 -6.56 14.99
N ASN A 474 -13.26 -5.62 15.67
CA ASN A 474 -13.55 -4.20 15.53
C ASN A 474 -13.01 -3.61 14.22
N SER A 475 -11.90 -4.16 13.70
CA SER A 475 -11.31 -3.71 12.45
C SER A 475 -12.24 -3.98 11.26
N GLU A 476 -12.80 -5.18 11.17
CA GLU A 476 -13.75 -5.57 10.12
C GLU A 476 -14.96 -4.62 10.05
N VAL A 477 -15.48 -4.22 11.19
CA VAL A 477 -16.66 -3.33 11.26
C VAL A 477 -16.30 -1.86 11.08
N ASN A 478 -15.20 -1.41 11.66
CA ASN A 478 -14.87 0.01 11.78
C ASN A 478 -13.90 0.52 10.70
N ASP A 479 -13.17 -0.36 10.04
CA ASP A 479 -12.21 0.04 8.99
C ASP A 479 -12.27 -0.86 7.75
N PRO A 480 -13.46 -1.11 7.18
CA PRO A 480 -13.61 -1.96 5.99
C PRO A 480 -12.92 -1.35 4.77
N LYS A 481 -12.42 -2.23 3.89
CA LYS A 481 -11.56 -1.89 2.75
C LYS A 481 -12.15 -2.36 1.41
N PRO A 482 -13.19 -1.69 0.88
CA PRO A 482 -13.85 -2.12 -0.35
C PRO A 482 -12.93 -2.19 -1.58
N VAL A 483 -11.95 -1.30 -1.75
CA VAL A 483 -11.00 -1.37 -2.87
C VAL A 483 -10.07 -2.57 -2.72
N LYS A 484 -9.52 -2.78 -1.52
CA LYS A 484 -8.68 -3.96 -1.24
C LYS A 484 -9.46 -5.26 -1.40
N SER A 485 -10.70 -5.30 -0.90
CA SER A 485 -11.60 -6.44 -1.04
C SER A 485 -11.90 -6.77 -2.50
N LEU A 486 -12.16 -5.76 -3.33
CA LEU A 486 -12.40 -5.93 -4.77
C LEU A 486 -11.19 -6.58 -5.48
N LEU A 487 -9.98 -6.25 -5.05
CA LEU A 487 -8.72 -6.67 -5.65
C LEU A 487 -7.97 -7.75 -4.84
N THR A 488 -8.66 -8.42 -3.91
CA THR A 488 -8.15 -9.58 -3.19
C THR A 488 -8.94 -10.83 -3.57
N GLU A 489 -8.22 -11.89 -3.90
CA GLU A 489 -8.80 -13.18 -4.29
C GLU A 489 -9.71 -13.75 -3.17
N GLY A 490 -10.88 -14.18 -3.54
CA GLY A 490 -11.84 -14.79 -2.63
C GLY A 490 -12.74 -13.80 -1.86
N CYS A 491 -12.43 -12.51 -1.80
CA CYS A 491 -13.26 -11.54 -1.10
C CYS A 491 -14.58 -11.29 -1.83
N THR A 492 -14.52 -10.93 -3.11
CA THR A 492 -15.72 -10.73 -3.95
C THR A 492 -16.54 -12.01 -4.07
N GLU A 493 -15.86 -13.14 -4.27
CA GLU A 493 -16.48 -14.46 -4.44
C GLU A 493 -17.25 -14.92 -3.20
N ARG A 494 -16.78 -14.58 -2.00
CA ARG A 494 -17.40 -14.97 -0.72
C ARG A 494 -18.27 -13.88 -0.11
N GLY A 495 -18.23 -12.65 -0.62
CA GLY A 495 -18.94 -11.51 -0.08
C GLY A 495 -18.42 -11.04 1.28
N ILE A 496 -17.10 -11.10 1.49
CA ILE A 496 -16.45 -10.73 2.76
C ILE A 496 -15.39 -9.66 2.54
N ASP A 497 -15.23 -8.79 3.55
CA ASP A 497 -14.21 -7.75 3.54
C ASP A 497 -12.79 -8.31 3.66
N PHE A 498 -11.84 -7.52 3.22
CA PHE A 498 -10.41 -7.82 3.26
C PHE A 498 -9.85 -7.95 4.70
N ASN A 499 -10.40 -7.20 5.66
CA ASN A 499 -9.99 -7.21 7.08
C ASN A 499 -10.47 -8.43 7.86
#